data_5d3d278d78799b664b82aedb0b024d20
#
_entry.id   5d3d278d78799b664b82aedb0b024d20
#
_cell.length_a   1.000
_cell.length_b   1.000
_cell.length_c   1.000
_cell.angle_alpha   90.00
_cell.angle_beta   90.00
_cell.angle_gamma   90.00
#
_symmetry.space_group_name_H-M   'P 1'
#
loop_
_entity.id
_entity.type
_entity.pdbx_description
1 polymer ?
#
loop_
_entity_poly.entity_id
_entity_poly.type
_entity_poly.pdbx_seq_one_letter_code
_entity_poly.pdbx_strand_id
1 'polypeptide(L)'
;MNLVKKNKEFIIGYLNAVSGVIKTRELLEQYITDQGLIEHILFFDSVFPRYDGLIDEITGEGNRVIVRARMKGKHEGELNGIPPTHKEVEFPFVVGYEIEKNKIISHWLIADQMMLLEQLGVMNQPA
;
A
#
# COMPACT_ATOMS: atom_id res chain seq x y z
N MET A 1 -5.70 6.51 26.96
CA MET A 1 -4.93 5.95 25.81
C MET A 1 -4.15 7.05 25.16
N ASN A 2 -2.87 6.84 24.93
CA ASN A 2 -2.09 7.88 24.28
C ASN A 2 -2.35 7.92 22.77
N LEU A 3 -2.05 9.05 22.17
CA LEU A 3 -2.31 9.31 20.76
C LEU A 3 -1.56 8.35 19.83
N VAL A 4 -0.31 8.04 20.15
CA VAL A 4 0.51 7.14 19.33
C VAL A 4 -0.12 5.76 19.26
N LYS A 5 -0.52 5.20 20.40
CA LYS A 5 -1.15 3.89 20.44
C LYS A 5 -2.45 3.88 19.65
N LYS A 6 -3.28 4.91 19.85
CA LYS A 6 -4.55 5.05 19.13
C LYS A 6 -4.34 5.10 17.62
N ASN A 7 -3.36 5.88 17.16
CA ASN A 7 -3.09 6.01 15.74
C ASN A 7 -2.50 4.73 15.14
N LYS A 8 -1.66 4.01 15.89
CA LYS A 8 -1.16 2.72 15.43
C LYS A 8 -2.29 1.70 15.28
N GLU A 9 -3.20 1.65 16.23
CA GLU A 9 -4.36 0.77 16.15
C GLU A 9 -5.26 1.12 14.98
N PHE A 10 -5.43 2.42 14.70
CA PHE A 10 -6.20 2.89 13.55
C PHE A 10 -5.56 2.39 12.23
N ILE A 11 -4.25 2.52 12.09
CA ILE A 11 -3.54 2.09 10.88
C ILE A 11 -3.60 0.56 10.73
N ILE A 12 -3.42 -0.19 11.80
CA ILE A 12 -3.55 -1.65 11.75
C ILE A 12 -4.95 -2.04 11.27
N GLY A 13 -5.98 -1.41 11.82
CA GLY A 13 -7.36 -1.65 11.41
C GLY A 13 -7.61 -1.32 9.94
N TYR A 14 -7.07 -0.18 9.49
CA TYR A 14 -7.16 0.24 8.11
C TYR A 14 -6.50 -0.77 7.15
N LEU A 15 -5.25 -1.13 7.42
CA LEU A 15 -4.53 -2.08 6.57
C LEU A 15 -5.19 -3.44 6.53
N ASN A 16 -5.71 -3.91 7.66
CA ASN A 16 -6.45 -5.17 7.69
C ASN A 16 -7.76 -5.08 6.90
N ALA A 17 -8.43 -3.94 6.96
CA ALA A 17 -9.70 -3.76 6.25
C ALA A 17 -9.55 -3.75 4.73
N VAL A 18 -8.42 -3.23 4.23
CA VAL A 18 -8.20 -3.10 2.78
C VAL A 18 -7.40 -4.25 2.19
N SER A 19 -6.76 -5.07 3.02
CA SER A 19 -5.92 -6.19 2.55
C SER A 19 -6.80 -7.31 2.00
N GLY A 20 -6.45 -7.82 0.83
CA GLY A 20 -7.11 -8.99 0.25
C GLY A 20 -8.51 -8.75 -0.32
N VAL A 21 -8.98 -7.52 -0.35
CA VAL A 21 -10.30 -7.17 -0.89
C VAL A 21 -10.16 -6.18 -2.04
N ILE A 22 -11.20 -6.08 -2.87
CA ILE A 22 -11.25 -5.05 -3.89
C ILE A 22 -11.35 -3.69 -3.19
N LYS A 23 -10.48 -2.78 -3.55
CA LYS A 23 -10.40 -1.46 -2.91
C LYS A 23 -11.23 -0.48 -3.71
N THR A 24 -12.33 -0.04 -3.12
CA THR A 24 -13.20 0.95 -3.74
C THR A 24 -12.94 2.32 -3.14
N ARG A 25 -13.28 3.36 -3.87
CA ARG A 25 -13.17 4.73 -3.34
C ARG A 25 -13.98 4.88 -2.05
N GLU A 26 -15.18 4.30 -2.00
CA GLU A 26 -16.02 4.37 -0.81
C GLU A 26 -15.36 3.74 0.41
N LEU A 27 -14.73 2.59 0.24
CA LEU A 27 -13.99 1.93 1.32
C LEU A 27 -12.82 2.81 1.78
N LEU A 28 -12.04 3.31 0.83
CA LEU A 28 -10.85 4.10 1.14
C LEU A 28 -11.19 5.42 1.82
N GLU A 29 -12.28 6.06 1.42
CA GLU A 29 -12.70 7.34 2.01
C GLU A 29 -13.12 7.21 3.47
N GLN A 30 -13.40 6.03 3.95
CA GLN A 30 -13.66 5.80 5.37
C GLN A 30 -12.41 6.06 6.22
N TYR A 31 -11.23 5.93 5.63
CA TYR A 31 -9.95 6.03 6.34
C TYR A 31 -9.06 7.17 5.85
N ILE A 32 -9.27 7.66 4.64
CA ILE A 32 -8.31 8.52 3.94
C ILE A 32 -8.99 9.77 3.38
N THR A 33 -8.39 10.93 3.62
CA THR A 33 -8.78 12.17 2.93
C THR A 33 -7.71 12.58 1.90
N ASP A 34 -6.51 12.02 2.00
CA ASP A 34 -5.42 12.28 1.06
C ASP A 34 -5.77 11.66 -0.31
N GLN A 35 -6.16 12.51 -1.25
CA GLN A 35 -6.60 12.05 -2.57
C GLN A 35 -5.47 11.37 -3.35
N GLY A 36 -4.23 11.83 -3.17
CA GLY A 36 -3.08 11.19 -3.82
C GLY A 36 -2.92 9.75 -3.40
N LEU A 37 -3.13 9.47 -2.11
CA LEU A 37 -3.06 8.09 -1.61
C LEU A 37 -4.22 7.24 -2.15
N ILE A 38 -5.43 7.78 -2.17
CA ILE A 38 -6.58 7.07 -2.72
C ILE A 38 -6.33 6.69 -4.19
N GLU A 39 -5.88 7.64 -5.00
CA GLU A 39 -5.61 7.36 -6.41
C GLU A 39 -4.50 6.32 -6.59
N HIS A 40 -3.46 6.39 -5.78
CA HIS A 40 -2.36 5.43 -5.81
C HIS A 40 -2.87 4.01 -5.50
N ILE A 41 -3.69 3.87 -4.46
CA ILE A 41 -4.24 2.56 -4.07
C ILE A 41 -5.17 2.01 -5.15
N LEU A 42 -6.05 2.86 -5.69
CA LEU A 42 -6.95 2.43 -6.76
C LEU A 42 -6.18 1.98 -8.00
N PHE A 43 -5.12 2.69 -8.36
CA PHE A 43 -4.27 2.30 -9.47
C PHE A 43 -3.63 0.93 -9.20
N PHE A 44 -2.99 0.75 -8.04
CA PHE A 44 -2.34 -0.52 -7.72
C PHE A 44 -3.33 -1.67 -7.64
N ASP A 45 -4.55 -1.42 -7.16
CA ASP A 45 -5.57 -2.46 -7.12
C ASP A 45 -6.02 -2.86 -8.53
N SER A 46 -5.98 -1.93 -9.49
CA SER A 46 -6.28 -2.25 -10.88
C SER A 46 -5.20 -3.12 -11.52
N VAL A 47 -3.96 -3.01 -11.04
CA VAL A 47 -2.81 -3.80 -11.53
C VAL A 47 -2.72 -5.14 -10.82
N PHE A 48 -2.90 -5.13 -9.49
CA PHE A 48 -2.83 -6.30 -8.62
C PHE A 48 -4.14 -6.42 -7.84
N PRO A 49 -5.22 -6.90 -8.48
CA PRO A 49 -6.54 -6.93 -7.82
C PRO A 49 -6.51 -7.67 -6.48
N ARG A 50 -7.10 -7.05 -5.46
CA ARG A 50 -7.21 -7.63 -4.11
C ARG A 50 -5.85 -7.87 -3.44
N TYR A 51 -4.85 -7.07 -3.76
CA TYR A 51 -3.53 -7.27 -3.16
C TYR A 51 -3.57 -7.16 -1.64
N ASP A 52 -2.64 -7.86 -1.00
CA ASP A 52 -2.48 -7.82 0.46
C ASP A 52 -1.42 -6.79 0.84
N GLY A 53 -1.66 -6.12 1.96
CA GLY A 53 -0.64 -5.33 2.63
C GLY A 53 -0.34 -5.99 3.96
N LEU A 54 0.83 -6.60 4.10
CA LEU A 54 1.19 -7.40 5.26
C LEU A 54 2.18 -6.62 6.13
N ILE A 55 1.75 -6.25 7.34
CA ILE A 55 2.56 -5.44 8.26
C ILE A 55 3.70 -6.27 8.84
N ASP A 56 4.93 -5.79 8.70
CA ASP A 56 6.10 -6.40 9.34
C ASP A 56 6.52 -5.62 10.58
N GLU A 57 6.48 -4.29 10.51
CA GLU A 57 6.80 -3.41 11.64
C GLU A 57 5.92 -2.18 11.61
N ILE A 58 5.58 -1.67 12.79
CA ILE A 58 4.84 -0.42 12.90
C ILE A 58 5.39 0.39 14.08
N THR A 59 5.61 1.68 13.84
CA THR A 59 6.08 2.60 14.87
C THR A 59 5.34 3.93 14.72
N GLY A 60 5.34 4.75 15.76
CA GLY A 60 4.65 6.03 15.70
C GLY A 60 5.23 7.04 16.65
N GLU A 61 4.98 8.32 16.32
CA GLU A 61 5.36 9.46 17.13
C GLU A 61 4.41 10.61 16.82
N GLY A 62 3.80 11.20 17.84
CA GLY A 62 2.82 12.26 17.63
C GLY A 62 1.64 11.75 16.81
N ASN A 63 1.31 12.45 15.72
CA ASN A 63 0.25 12.05 14.81
C ASN A 63 0.76 11.23 13.61
N ARG A 64 1.99 10.76 13.67
CA ARG A 64 2.63 10.01 12.58
C ARG A 64 2.77 8.55 12.92
N VAL A 65 2.54 7.71 11.90
CA VAL A 65 2.73 6.27 12.00
C VAL A 65 3.52 5.82 10.77
N ILE A 66 4.58 5.04 11.00
CA ILE A 66 5.40 4.49 9.93
C ILE A 66 5.25 2.97 9.94
N VAL A 67 4.99 2.40 8.78
CA VAL A 67 4.80 0.96 8.62
C VAL A 67 5.80 0.43 7.60
N ARG A 68 6.51 -0.63 7.99
CA ARG A 68 7.26 -1.45 7.05
C ARG A 68 6.40 -2.67 6.76
N ALA A 69 6.12 -2.91 5.49
CA ALA A 69 5.16 -3.91 5.08
C ALA A 69 5.61 -4.61 3.79
N ARG A 70 4.87 -5.64 3.41
CA ARG A 70 5.04 -6.29 2.11
C ARG A 70 3.74 -6.19 1.35
N MET A 71 3.84 -5.90 0.06
CA MET A 71 2.71 -5.97 -0.84
C MET A 71 2.77 -7.34 -1.52
N LYS A 72 1.65 -8.06 -1.53
CA LYS A 72 1.55 -9.38 -2.16
C LYS A 72 0.34 -9.41 -3.07
N GLY A 73 0.54 -9.76 -4.34
CA GLY A 73 -0.54 -9.77 -5.30
C GLY A 73 -0.18 -10.48 -6.59
N LYS A 74 -1.16 -10.56 -7.50
CA LYS A 74 -0.99 -11.18 -8.80
C LYS A 74 -1.15 -10.13 -9.88
N HIS A 75 -0.23 -10.10 -10.84
CA HIS A 75 -0.21 -9.09 -11.90
C HIS A 75 -1.26 -9.40 -12.95
N GLU A 76 -2.41 -8.75 -12.85
CA GLU A 76 -3.57 -8.99 -13.72
C GLU A 76 -3.95 -7.78 -14.58
N GLY A 77 -3.41 -6.59 -14.29
CA GLY A 77 -3.66 -5.38 -15.05
C GLY A 77 -2.37 -4.78 -15.58
N GLU A 78 -2.48 -3.88 -16.55
CA GLU A 78 -1.31 -3.23 -17.13
C GLU A 78 -0.61 -2.34 -16.09
N LEU A 79 0.72 -2.46 -16.02
CA LEU A 79 1.55 -1.63 -15.17
C LEU A 79 2.46 -0.78 -16.04
N ASN A 80 2.11 0.51 -16.25
CA ASN A 80 2.92 1.48 -16.99
C ASN A 80 3.48 0.92 -18.31
N GLY A 81 2.62 0.31 -19.12
CA GLY A 81 3.00 -0.27 -20.40
C GLY A 81 3.41 -1.74 -20.34
N ILE A 82 3.50 -2.32 -19.14
CA ILE A 82 3.79 -3.74 -18.99
C ILE A 82 2.47 -4.51 -18.98
N PRO A 83 2.19 -5.35 -19.99
CA PRO A 83 0.94 -6.11 -20.00
C PRO A 83 0.91 -7.14 -18.87
N PRO A 84 -0.29 -7.60 -18.49
CA PRO A 84 -0.42 -8.58 -17.39
C PRO A 84 0.45 -9.80 -17.61
N THR A 85 1.29 -10.11 -16.63
CA THR A 85 2.16 -11.30 -16.67
C THR A 85 1.53 -12.50 -15.99
N HIS A 86 0.50 -12.28 -15.18
CA HIS A 86 -0.19 -13.28 -14.34
C HIS A 86 0.74 -13.91 -13.30
N LYS A 87 1.86 -13.26 -13.01
CA LYS A 87 2.80 -13.72 -11.99
C LYS A 87 2.41 -13.17 -10.63
N GLU A 88 2.69 -13.95 -9.60
CA GLU A 88 2.55 -13.49 -8.22
C GLU A 88 3.80 -12.73 -7.83
N VAL A 89 3.61 -11.64 -7.09
CA VAL A 89 4.71 -10.81 -6.61
C VAL A 89 4.58 -10.58 -5.12
N GLU A 90 5.72 -10.37 -4.46
CA GLU A 90 5.75 -9.96 -3.07
C GLU A 90 7.00 -9.10 -2.89
N PHE A 91 6.81 -7.84 -2.52
CA PHE A 91 7.94 -6.92 -2.37
C PHE A 91 7.70 -5.98 -1.19
N PRO A 92 8.79 -5.53 -0.53
CA PRO A 92 8.67 -4.67 0.64
C PRO A 92 8.40 -3.22 0.26
N PHE A 93 7.72 -2.53 1.16
CA PHE A 93 7.55 -1.09 1.06
C PHE A 93 7.50 -0.48 2.46
N VAL A 94 7.77 0.81 2.53
CA VAL A 94 7.67 1.59 3.77
C VAL A 94 6.75 2.76 3.48
N VAL A 95 5.79 2.97 4.35
CA VAL A 95 4.85 4.07 4.20
C VAL A 95 4.73 4.84 5.51
N GLY A 96 4.75 6.17 5.40
CA GLY A 96 4.51 7.05 6.54
C GLY A 96 3.18 7.75 6.37
N TYR A 97 2.40 7.79 7.45
CA TYR A 97 1.09 8.41 7.47
C TYR A 97 1.04 9.54 8.49
N GLU A 98 0.32 10.61 8.17
CA GLU A 98 -0.13 11.59 9.16
C GLU A 98 -1.63 11.39 9.37
N ILE A 99 -2.05 11.39 10.63
CA ILE A 99 -3.44 11.07 10.99
C ILE A 99 -4.03 12.23 11.79
N GLU A 100 -5.20 12.70 11.39
CA GLU A 100 -5.99 13.66 12.15
C GLU A 100 -7.44 13.23 12.13
N LYS A 101 -8.10 13.28 13.29
CA LYS A 101 -9.52 12.96 13.43
C LYS A 101 -9.88 11.61 12.80
N ASN A 102 -9.01 10.61 13.02
CA ASN A 102 -9.19 9.25 12.50
C ASN A 102 -9.23 9.20 10.97
N LYS A 103 -8.45 10.05 10.33
CA LYS A 103 -8.28 10.03 8.86
C LYS A 103 -6.82 10.20 8.53
N ILE A 104 -6.39 9.52 7.48
CA ILE A 104 -5.06 9.71 6.92
C ILE A 104 -5.11 10.97 6.06
N ILE A 105 -4.40 12.01 6.47
CA ILE A 105 -4.41 13.30 5.79
C ILE A 105 -3.24 13.49 4.84
N SER A 106 -2.16 12.78 5.06
CA SER A 106 -1.00 12.81 4.17
C SER A 106 -0.19 11.53 4.32
N HIS A 107 0.66 11.26 3.34
CA HIS A 107 1.50 10.06 3.33
C HIS A 107 2.75 10.29 2.49
N TRP A 108 3.72 9.42 2.68
CA TRP A 108 4.83 9.19 1.76
C TRP A 108 5.06 7.69 1.66
N LEU A 109 5.58 7.22 0.54
CA LEU A 109 5.76 5.80 0.32
C LEU A 109 7.05 5.54 -0.46
N ILE A 110 7.78 4.53 -0.02
CA ILE A 110 8.98 4.03 -0.71
C ILE A 110 8.81 2.53 -0.89
N ALA A 111 8.89 2.06 -2.11
CA ALA A 111 8.75 0.64 -2.42
C ALA A 111 9.96 0.14 -3.18
N ASP A 112 10.23 -1.16 -3.06
CA ASP A 112 11.29 -1.81 -3.81
C ASP A 112 10.79 -2.15 -5.22
N GLN A 113 10.82 -1.14 -6.09
CA GLN A 113 10.34 -1.27 -7.46
C GLN A 113 11.22 -2.18 -8.30
N MET A 114 12.51 -2.21 -8.01
CA MET A 114 13.43 -3.10 -8.74
C MET A 114 13.06 -4.57 -8.49
N MET A 115 12.79 -4.92 -7.24
CA MET A 115 12.36 -6.27 -6.90
C MET A 115 11.06 -6.64 -7.60
N LEU A 116 10.11 -5.69 -7.65
CA LEU A 116 8.85 -5.90 -8.37
C LEU A 116 9.12 -6.22 -9.85
N LEU A 117 9.92 -5.42 -10.51
CA LEU A 117 10.22 -5.64 -11.93
C LEU A 117 10.96 -6.94 -12.17
N GLU A 118 11.88 -7.31 -11.28
CA GLU A 118 12.57 -8.61 -11.35
C GLU A 118 11.58 -9.77 -11.25
N GLN A 119 10.65 -9.69 -10.30
CA GLN A 119 9.66 -10.74 -10.11
C GLN A 119 8.71 -10.86 -11.31
N LEU A 120 8.41 -9.75 -11.97
CA LEU A 120 7.60 -9.76 -13.19
C LEU A 120 8.38 -10.27 -14.41
N GLY A 121 9.69 -10.37 -14.29
CA GLY A 121 10.52 -10.85 -15.38
C GLY A 121 10.72 -9.83 -16.48
N VAL A 122 10.56 -8.54 -16.17
CA VAL A 122 10.64 -7.46 -17.16
C VAL A 122 11.86 -6.56 -16.98
N MET A 123 12.79 -6.96 -16.11
CA MET A 123 14.06 -6.25 -15.98
C MET A 123 14.89 -6.54 -17.23
N ASN A 124 15.07 -5.51 -18.05
CA ASN A 124 15.91 -5.64 -19.23
C ASN A 124 17.37 -5.69 -18.82
N GLN A 125 18.02 -6.77 -19.20
CA GLN A 125 19.47 -6.85 -19.06
C GLN A 125 20.07 -6.18 -20.29
N PRO A 126 20.97 -5.24 -20.12
CA PRO A 126 21.68 -4.66 -21.26
C PRO A 126 22.41 -5.78 -22.00
N ALA A 127 22.27 -5.77 -23.27
CA ALA A 127 22.94 -6.78 -24.08
C ALA A 127 24.45 -6.58 -24.03
#